data_e303bcaa6d430d06611b67b22fa32c9c
#
_entry.id   e303bcaa6d430d06611b67b22fa32c9c
#
_cell.length_a   1.000
_cell.length_b   1.000
_cell.length_c   1.000
_cell.angle_alpha   90.00
_cell.angle_beta   90.00
_cell.angle_gamma   90.00
#
_symmetry.space_group_name_H-M   'P 1'
#
loop_
_entity.id
_entity.type
_entity.pdbx_description
1 polymer ?
#
loop_
_entity_poly.entity_id
_entity_poly.type
_entity_poly.pdbx_seq_one_letter_code
_entity_poly.pdbx_strand_id
1 'polypeptide(L)'
;MERPAFFIDFEASGIAPDSYPIEVAVVSRDTSFSSLIKPARYWTHWSFDAQDMHGLCQDQLHQQGDPADVVARRMNQLFSGQVLCSDSPQEGFWLDVLYE
;
A
#
# COMPACT_ATOMS: atom_id res chain seq x y z
N MET A 1 29.63 6.56 0.87
CA MET A 1 28.83 5.33 1.06
C MET A 1 27.37 5.67 0.78
N GLU A 2 26.78 5.00 -0.18
CA GLU A 2 25.39 5.25 -0.54
C GLU A 2 24.45 4.56 0.45
N ARG A 3 23.35 5.22 0.77
CA ARG A 3 22.30 4.59 1.54
C ARG A 3 21.56 3.58 0.68
N PRO A 4 21.13 2.43 1.25
CA PRO A 4 20.23 1.54 0.53
C PRO A 4 18.98 2.30 0.08
N ALA A 5 18.61 2.15 -1.17
CA ALA A 5 17.37 2.73 -1.67
C ALA A 5 16.24 1.76 -1.39
N PHE A 6 15.15 2.31 -0.84
CA PHE A 6 13.90 1.58 -0.66
C PHE A 6 12.89 2.12 -1.67
N PHE A 7 12.26 1.20 -2.39
CA PHE A 7 11.22 1.54 -3.36
C PHE A 7 9.89 1.06 -2.84
N ILE A 8 8.90 1.96 -2.87
CA ILE A 8 7.54 1.67 -2.40
C ILE A 8 6.59 1.67 -3.60
N ASP A 9 5.66 0.72 -3.61
CA ASP A 9 4.63 0.61 -4.61
C ASP A 9 3.33 0.19 -3.94
N PHE A 10 2.21 0.74 -4.41
CA PHE A 10 0.88 0.40 -3.94
C PHE A 10 0.02 -0.12 -5.07
N GLU A 11 -0.83 -1.09 -4.78
CA GLU A 11 -2.03 -1.33 -5.55
C GLU A 11 -3.19 -0.68 -4.81
N ALA A 12 -4.16 -0.17 -5.55
CA ALA A 12 -5.28 0.58 -4.99
C ALA A 12 -6.61 0.14 -5.56
N SER A 13 -7.70 0.53 -4.89
CA SER A 13 -9.06 0.22 -5.34
C SER A 13 -9.43 0.86 -6.67
N GLY A 14 -8.69 1.87 -7.08
CA GLY A 14 -8.88 2.61 -8.32
C GLY A 14 -8.07 3.89 -8.28
N ILE A 15 -8.43 4.85 -9.14
CA ILE A 15 -7.75 6.15 -9.23
C ILE A 15 -8.64 7.32 -8.83
N ALA A 16 -9.85 7.05 -8.36
CA ALA A 16 -10.79 8.10 -7.93
C ALA A 16 -10.32 8.76 -6.64
N PRO A 17 -10.81 9.98 -6.32
CA PRO A 17 -10.40 10.67 -5.09
C PRO A 17 -10.72 9.92 -3.80
N ASP A 18 -11.70 9.03 -3.81
CA ASP A 18 -12.09 8.20 -2.66
C ASP A 18 -11.50 6.79 -2.71
N SER A 19 -10.55 6.54 -3.60
CA SER A 19 -9.85 5.25 -3.65
C SER A 19 -8.88 5.12 -2.47
N TYR A 20 -8.47 3.89 -2.19
CA TYR A 20 -7.63 3.56 -1.03
C TYR A 20 -6.63 2.48 -1.40
N PRO A 21 -5.53 2.38 -0.64
CA PRO A 21 -4.52 1.34 -0.91
C PRO A 21 -5.02 -0.03 -0.48
N ILE A 22 -4.74 -1.05 -1.28
CA ILE A 22 -5.14 -2.44 -1.02
C ILE A 22 -3.95 -3.38 -0.87
N GLU A 23 -2.79 -2.97 -1.36
CA GLU A 23 -1.55 -3.71 -1.17
C GLU A 23 -0.41 -2.71 -1.15
N VAL A 24 0.57 -2.94 -0.29
CA VAL A 24 1.80 -2.18 -0.27
C VAL A 24 2.98 -3.12 -0.40
N ALA A 25 3.98 -2.72 -1.17
CA ALA A 25 5.25 -3.41 -1.26
C ALA A 25 6.38 -2.41 -1.09
N VAL A 26 7.36 -2.76 -0.26
CA VAL A 26 8.58 -1.97 -0.10
C VAL A 26 9.75 -2.91 -0.31
N VAL A 27 10.61 -2.58 -1.25
CA VAL A 27 11.74 -3.43 -1.60
C VAL A 27 13.03 -2.64 -1.61
N SER A 28 14.09 -3.31 -1.21
CA SER A 28 15.45 -2.83 -1.38
C SER A 28 16.29 -3.99 -1.90
N ARG A 29 17.59 -3.74 -2.02
CA ARG A 29 18.55 -4.77 -2.47
C ARG A 29 18.50 -6.03 -1.61
N ASP A 30 18.35 -5.86 -0.29
CA ASP A 30 18.50 -6.95 0.68
C ASP A 30 17.24 -7.27 1.44
N THR A 31 16.19 -6.47 1.30
CA THR A 31 15.00 -6.56 2.14
C THR A 31 13.75 -6.35 1.30
N SER A 32 12.71 -7.10 1.61
CA SER A 32 11.40 -6.85 1.04
C SER A 32 10.33 -7.00 2.11
N PHE A 33 9.29 -6.18 1.97
CA PHE A 33 8.10 -6.23 2.79
C PHE A 33 6.90 -6.05 1.89
N SER A 34 5.88 -6.85 2.07
CA SER A 34 4.61 -6.65 1.37
C SER A 34 3.46 -7.06 2.26
N SER A 35 2.32 -6.42 2.06
CA SER A 35 1.12 -6.74 2.81
C SER A 35 -0.11 -6.37 2.01
N LEU A 36 -1.09 -7.27 1.99
CA LEU A 36 -2.45 -6.90 1.61
C LEU A 36 -3.05 -6.08 2.75
N ILE A 37 -3.89 -5.12 2.39
CA ILE A 37 -4.47 -4.18 3.35
C ILE A 37 -5.97 -4.44 3.41
N LYS A 38 -6.45 -4.77 4.60
CA LYS A 38 -7.88 -4.93 4.82
C LYS A 38 -8.53 -3.54 4.80
N PRO A 39 -9.53 -3.31 3.92
CA PRO A 39 -10.17 -2.00 3.84
C PRO A 39 -10.82 -1.59 5.15
N ALA A 40 -10.68 -0.33 5.53
CA ALA A 40 -11.43 0.25 6.62
C ALA A 40 -12.92 0.23 6.29
N ARG A 41 -13.78 0.26 7.32
CA ARG A 41 -15.24 0.13 7.12
C ARG A 41 -15.80 1.19 6.18
N TYR A 42 -15.24 2.40 6.20
CA TYR A 42 -15.71 3.52 5.38
C TYR A 42 -14.99 3.59 4.02
N TRP A 43 -14.06 2.69 3.74
CA TRP A 43 -13.39 2.61 2.45
C TRP A 43 -14.22 1.71 1.54
N THR A 44 -15.10 2.31 0.74
CA THR A 44 -16.08 1.55 -0.04
C THR A 44 -15.89 1.63 -1.55
N HIS A 45 -15.01 2.53 -2.03
CA HIS A 45 -14.73 2.66 -3.45
C HIS A 45 -14.16 1.36 -4.02
N TRP A 46 -14.60 0.97 -5.20
CA TRP A 46 -14.02 -0.18 -5.90
C TRP A 46 -14.18 0.00 -7.40
N SER A 47 -13.06 -0.19 -8.13
CA SER A 47 -13.02 -0.17 -9.59
C SER A 47 -12.75 -1.57 -10.09
N PHE A 48 -13.68 -2.13 -10.86
CA PHE A 48 -13.47 -3.44 -11.46
C PHE A 48 -12.42 -3.41 -12.57
N ASP A 49 -12.23 -2.27 -13.22
CA ASP A 49 -11.12 -2.10 -14.17
C ASP A 49 -9.77 -2.23 -13.46
N ALA A 50 -9.64 -1.62 -12.28
CA ALA A 50 -8.43 -1.77 -11.48
C ALA A 50 -8.25 -3.22 -11.02
N GLN A 51 -9.32 -3.88 -10.61
CA GLN A 51 -9.28 -5.29 -10.22
C GLN A 51 -8.75 -6.17 -11.36
N ASP A 52 -9.16 -5.90 -12.59
CA ASP A 52 -8.66 -6.64 -13.76
C ASP A 52 -7.15 -6.48 -13.92
N MET A 53 -6.61 -5.33 -13.53
CA MET A 53 -5.17 -5.06 -13.63
C MET A 53 -4.35 -5.72 -12.52
N HIS A 54 -4.78 -5.57 -11.25
CA HIS A 54 -4.00 -6.08 -10.12
C HIS A 54 -4.39 -7.49 -9.69
N GLY A 55 -5.54 -7.99 -10.10
CA GLY A 55 -5.96 -9.36 -9.83
C GLY A 55 -6.43 -9.64 -8.41
N LEU A 56 -6.60 -8.61 -7.57
CA LEU A 56 -7.04 -8.78 -6.19
C LEU A 56 -8.53 -8.50 -6.08
N CYS A 57 -9.28 -9.39 -5.43
CA CYS A 57 -10.70 -9.18 -5.20
C CYS A 57 -10.96 -8.72 -3.76
N GLN A 58 -12.12 -8.08 -3.56
CA GLN A 58 -12.47 -7.52 -2.24
C GLN A 58 -12.51 -8.59 -1.14
N ASP A 59 -13.05 -9.78 -1.44
CA ASP A 59 -13.11 -10.84 -0.44
C ASP A 59 -11.72 -11.27 0.03
N GLN A 60 -10.76 -11.33 -0.89
CA GLN A 60 -9.38 -11.66 -0.56
C GLN A 60 -8.77 -10.65 0.42
N LEU A 61 -9.04 -9.37 0.20
CA LEU A 61 -8.54 -8.32 1.09
C LEU A 61 -9.15 -8.43 2.50
N HIS A 62 -10.43 -8.75 2.59
CA HIS A 62 -11.09 -8.90 3.89
C HIS A 62 -10.63 -10.15 4.63
N GLN A 63 -10.28 -11.22 3.92
CA GLN A 63 -9.87 -12.48 4.53
C GLN A 63 -8.37 -12.51 4.85
N GLN A 64 -7.54 -11.92 3.99
CA GLN A 64 -6.08 -12.06 4.06
C GLN A 64 -5.36 -10.76 4.40
N GLY A 65 -6.00 -9.61 4.26
CA GLY A 65 -5.39 -8.33 4.52
C GLY A 65 -5.28 -8.01 6.00
N ASP A 66 -4.22 -7.28 6.36
CA ASP A 66 -4.07 -6.72 7.69
C ASP A 66 -4.73 -5.35 7.76
N PRO A 67 -5.29 -4.96 8.91
CA PRO A 67 -5.82 -3.60 9.07
C PRO A 67 -4.78 -2.52 8.76
N ALA A 68 -5.23 -1.38 8.24
CA ALA A 68 -4.33 -0.30 7.82
C ALA A 68 -3.41 0.17 8.94
N ASP A 69 -3.92 0.26 10.19
CA ASP A 69 -3.11 0.68 11.33
C ASP A 69 -2.01 -0.33 11.66
N VAL A 70 -2.27 -1.62 11.49
CA VAL A 70 -1.26 -2.66 11.68
C VAL A 70 -0.18 -2.56 10.62
N VAL A 71 -0.57 -2.37 9.35
CA VAL A 71 0.37 -2.22 8.24
C VAL A 71 1.25 -0.98 8.46
N ALA A 72 0.64 0.15 8.83
CA ALA A 72 1.36 1.38 9.10
C ALA A 72 2.37 1.21 10.25
N ARG A 73 2.00 0.53 11.32
CA ARG A 73 2.92 0.28 12.43
C ARG A 73 4.10 -0.59 12.01
N ARG A 74 3.86 -1.63 11.21
CA ARG A 74 4.95 -2.47 10.69
C ARG A 74 5.89 -1.66 9.81
N MET A 75 5.35 -0.81 8.96
CA MET A 75 6.17 0.06 8.11
C MET A 75 7.01 1.02 8.96
N ASN A 76 6.44 1.59 10.01
CA ASN A 76 7.18 2.43 10.92
C ASN A 76 8.34 1.68 11.60
N GLN A 77 8.10 0.45 12.04
CA GLN A 77 9.13 -0.37 12.66
C GLN A 77 10.28 -0.69 11.70
N LEU A 78 9.96 -0.94 10.44
CA LEU A 78 10.95 -1.38 9.45
C LEU A 78 11.66 -0.22 8.76
N PHE A 79 10.96 0.89 8.52
CA PHE A 79 11.42 1.92 7.60
C PHE A 79 11.46 3.33 8.19
N SER A 80 11.20 3.49 9.50
CA SER A 80 11.24 4.81 10.13
C SER A 80 12.61 5.46 9.92
N GLY A 81 12.61 6.72 9.48
CA GLY A 81 13.83 7.44 9.18
C GLY A 81 14.45 7.14 7.82
N GLN A 82 13.88 6.22 7.05
CA GLN A 82 14.37 5.89 5.72
C GLN A 82 13.66 6.72 4.65
N VAL A 83 14.34 6.94 3.54
CA VAL A 83 13.74 7.58 2.37
C VAL A 83 13.14 6.49 1.48
N LEU A 84 11.85 6.62 1.20
CA LEU A 84 11.14 5.72 0.29
C LEU A 84 10.99 6.39 -1.05
N CYS A 85 11.39 5.70 -2.11
CA CYS A 85 11.30 6.21 -3.48
C CYS A 85 10.13 5.58 -4.19
N SER A 86 9.42 6.36 -5.00
CA SER A 86 8.37 5.84 -5.85
C SER A 86 8.53 6.41 -7.26
N ASP A 87 7.94 5.75 -8.24
CA ASP A 87 7.99 6.20 -9.63
C ASP A 87 6.70 6.94 -10.04
N SER A 88 5.80 7.21 -9.10
CA SER A 88 4.52 7.85 -9.37
C SER A 88 4.11 8.75 -8.20
N PRO A 89 3.62 9.99 -8.47
CA PRO A 89 3.08 10.86 -7.42
C PRO A 89 1.89 10.26 -6.68
N GLN A 90 1.20 9.31 -7.30
CA GLN A 90 0.04 8.63 -6.73
C GLN A 90 0.39 7.88 -5.44
N GLU A 91 1.65 7.42 -5.32
CA GLU A 91 2.10 6.68 -4.13
C GLU A 91 2.03 7.52 -2.86
N GLY A 92 2.32 8.82 -2.96
CA GLY A 92 2.18 9.73 -1.83
C GLY A 92 0.75 9.85 -1.35
N PHE A 93 -0.21 9.88 -2.26
CA PHE A 93 -1.63 9.90 -1.92
C PHE A 93 -2.04 8.61 -1.17
N TRP A 94 -1.64 7.45 -1.66
CA TRP A 94 -1.96 6.18 -1.01
C TRP A 94 -1.32 6.07 0.38
N LEU A 95 -0.10 6.57 0.51
CA LEU A 95 0.58 6.59 1.80
C LEU A 95 -0.18 7.44 2.81
N ASP A 96 -0.65 8.62 2.40
CA ASP A 96 -1.45 9.49 3.26
C ASP A 96 -2.75 8.81 3.70
N VAL A 97 -3.43 8.13 2.79
CA VAL A 97 -4.66 7.40 3.11
C VAL A 97 -4.37 6.28 4.11
N LEU A 98 -3.29 5.53 3.92
CA LEU A 98 -2.92 4.44 4.83
C LEU A 98 -2.71 4.93 6.27
N TYR A 99 -2.12 6.13 6.41
CA TYR A 99 -1.73 6.67 7.71
C TYR A 99 -2.80 7.54 8.37
N GLU A 100 -3.95 7.69 7.76
CA GLU A 100 -5.05 8.47 8.36
C GLU A 100 -5.52 7.98 9.74
#